data_17cbb67d5d750cb2ad0ad92c9883cb46
#
_entry.id   17cbb67d5d750cb2ad0ad92c9883cb46
#
_cell.length_a   1.000
_cell.length_b   1.000
_cell.length_c   1.000
_cell.angle_alpha   90.00
_cell.angle_beta   90.00
_cell.angle_gamma   90.00
#
_symmetry.space_group_name_H-M   'P 1'
#
loop_
_entity.id
_entity.type
_entity.pdbx_description
1 polymer ?
#
loop_
_entity_poly.entity_id
_entity_poly.type
_entity_poly.pdbx_seq_one_letter_code
_entity_poly.pdbx_strand_id
1 'polypeptide(L)'
;MDKLDWKIVTALEQNGRQSFAELGETVGLSKSPCWSRVRGLEERGIIQGYAACLNPAALGLEVQSYVEVRISLDAHTEFEAAVMDHPAVSECHTTAGDSDYMLKVFARSVDHLDDLLRHELSKLPGVHRLSTVVCLKTIKQQGRLAEWSRTTQEQRR
;
A
#
# COMPACT_ATOMS: atom_id res chain seq x y z
N MET A 1 -8.64 21.07 -1.45
CA MET A 1 -9.52 20.35 -2.39
C MET A 1 -10.92 20.93 -2.31
N ASP A 2 -11.57 21.18 -3.45
CA ASP A 2 -12.95 21.61 -3.48
C ASP A 2 -13.92 20.37 -3.48
N LYS A 3 -15.22 20.64 -3.47
CA LYS A 3 -16.24 19.57 -3.43
C LYS A 3 -16.19 18.62 -4.65
N LEU A 4 -15.79 19.14 -5.82
CA LEU A 4 -15.66 18.34 -7.05
C LEU A 4 -14.39 17.47 -7.00
N ASP A 5 -13.28 18.00 -6.50
CA ASP A 5 -12.05 17.24 -6.30
C ASP A 5 -12.33 16.02 -5.37
N TRP A 6 -13.05 16.22 -4.27
CA TRP A 6 -13.44 15.12 -3.37
C TRP A 6 -14.30 14.06 -4.06
N LYS A 7 -15.25 14.47 -4.92
CA LYS A 7 -16.05 13.51 -5.68
C LYS A 7 -15.19 12.71 -6.65
N ILE A 8 -14.25 13.36 -7.34
CA ILE A 8 -13.32 12.71 -8.29
C ILE A 8 -12.47 11.66 -7.56
N VAL A 9 -11.79 12.05 -6.46
CA VAL A 9 -10.93 11.10 -5.73
C VAL A 9 -11.73 9.92 -5.19
N THR A 10 -12.93 10.17 -4.64
CA THR A 10 -13.81 9.10 -4.14
C THR A 10 -14.23 8.14 -5.26
N ALA A 11 -14.57 8.64 -6.43
CA ALA A 11 -14.94 7.80 -7.57
C ALA A 11 -13.75 6.98 -8.10
N LEU A 12 -12.57 7.59 -8.21
CA LEU A 12 -11.35 6.92 -8.66
C LEU A 12 -10.82 5.91 -7.62
N GLU A 13 -10.96 6.18 -6.33
CA GLU A 13 -10.62 5.23 -5.27
C GLU A 13 -11.47 3.95 -5.33
N GLN A 14 -12.74 4.06 -5.78
CA GLN A 14 -13.63 2.93 -5.98
C GLN A 14 -13.38 2.19 -7.30
N ASN A 15 -13.11 2.92 -8.36
CA ASN A 15 -12.86 2.36 -9.70
C ASN A 15 -11.87 3.24 -10.47
N GLY A 16 -10.58 2.92 -10.37
CA GLY A 16 -9.51 3.63 -11.07
C GLY A 16 -9.46 3.38 -12.58
N ARG A 17 -10.33 2.52 -13.16
CA ARG A 17 -10.38 2.22 -14.60
C ARG A 17 -11.44 3.00 -15.37
N GLN A 18 -12.15 3.92 -14.72
CA GLN A 18 -13.14 4.76 -15.39
C GLN A 18 -12.48 5.62 -16.47
N SER A 19 -13.13 5.73 -17.62
CA SER A 19 -12.78 6.75 -18.60
C SER A 19 -13.12 8.15 -18.07
N PHE A 20 -12.50 9.20 -18.60
CA PHE A 20 -12.84 10.57 -18.22
C PHE A 20 -14.26 10.98 -18.58
N ALA A 21 -14.91 10.29 -19.53
CA ALA A 21 -16.31 10.50 -19.83
C ALA A 21 -17.18 9.93 -18.70
N GLU A 22 -17.00 8.69 -18.32
CA GLU A 22 -17.74 8.02 -17.23
C GLU A 22 -17.51 8.73 -15.89
N LEU A 23 -16.25 9.10 -15.59
CA LEU A 23 -15.92 9.84 -14.39
C LEU A 23 -16.62 11.22 -14.39
N GLY A 24 -16.60 11.91 -15.53
CA GLY A 24 -17.30 13.20 -15.71
C GLY A 24 -18.79 13.09 -15.43
N GLU A 25 -19.47 12.09 -15.99
CA GLU A 25 -20.89 11.81 -15.72
C GLU A 25 -21.13 11.58 -14.22
N THR A 26 -20.27 10.77 -13.56
CA THR A 26 -20.37 10.48 -12.12
C THR A 26 -20.27 11.72 -11.25
N VAL A 27 -19.40 12.69 -11.61
CA VAL A 27 -19.14 13.88 -10.78
C VAL A 27 -19.91 15.13 -11.24
N GLY A 28 -20.59 15.05 -12.38
CA GLY A 28 -21.36 16.16 -12.97
C GLY A 28 -20.49 17.14 -13.76
N LEU A 29 -19.49 16.64 -14.49
CA LEU A 29 -18.59 17.42 -15.35
C LEU A 29 -18.53 16.85 -16.77
N SER A 30 -18.22 17.70 -17.75
CA SER A 30 -17.82 17.21 -19.06
C SER A 30 -16.37 16.69 -19.05
N LYS A 31 -16.01 15.91 -20.08
CA LYS A 31 -14.73 15.18 -20.18
C LYS A 31 -13.50 16.06 -19.96
N SER A 32 -13.43 17.24 -20.61
CA SER A 32 -12.22 18.10 -20.55
C SER A 32 -11.99 18.73 -19.17
N PRO A 33 -12.98 19.37 -18.50
CA PRO A 33 -12.83 19.82 -17.13
C PRO A 33 -12.53 18.69 -16.15
N CYS A 34 -13.11 17.50 -16.34
CA CYS A 34 -12.80 16.32 -15.51
C CYS A 34 -11.33 15.94 -15.64
N TRP A 35 -10.84 15.80 -16.88
CA TRP A 35 -9.43 15.50 -17.15
C TRP A 35 -8.48 16.52 -16.50
N SER A 36 -8.77 17.83 -16.68
CA SER A 36 -7.93 18.90 -16.12
C SER A 36 -7.87 18.83 -14.60
N ARG A 37 -8.98 18.49 -13.92
CA ARG A 37 -8.99 18.32 -12.46
C ARG A 37 -8.20 17.09 -12.00
N VAL A 38 -8.36 15.96 -12.66
CA VAL A 38 -7.59 14.73 -12.35
C VAL A 38 -6.10 15.02 -12.48
N ARG A 39 -5.68 15.63 -13.59
CA ARG A 39 -4.28 16.02 -13.76
C ARG A 39 -3.77 16.94 -12.66
N GLY A 40 -4.54 17.93 -12.24
CA GLY A 40 -4.18 18.79 -11.12
C GLY A 40 -4.10 18.04 -9.77
N LEU A 41 -4.85 16.93 -9.59
CA LEU A 41 -4.77 16.07 -8.43
C LEU A 41 -3.49 15.19 -8.46
N GLU A 42 -3.12 14.71 -9.64
CA GLU A 42 -1.86 13.98 -9.88
C GLU A 42 -0.64 14.89 -9.66
N GLU A 43 -0.62 16.09 -10.24
CA GLU A 43 0.46 17.07 -10.08
C GLU A 43 0.67 17.50 -8.61
N ARG A 44 -0.40 17.50 -7.81
CA ARG A 44 -0.34 17.77 -6.37
C ARG A 44 0.00 16.53 -5.53
N GLY A 45 0.22 15.36 -6.14
CA GLY A 45 0.52 14.11 -5.46
C GLY A 45 -0.63 13.54 -4.63
N ILE A 46 -1.87 14.02 -4.83
CA ILE A 46 -3.06 13.47 -4.17
C ILE A 46 -3.42 12.12 -4.78
N ILE A 47 -3.30 12.00 -6.10
CA ILE A 47 -3.33 10.72 -6.82
C ILE A 47 -1.89 10.39 -7.16
N GLN A 48 -1.37 9.31 -6.58
CA GLN A 48 0.01 8.87 -6.77
C GLN A 48 0.17 7.93 -7.97
N GLY A 49 -0.94 7.34 -8.45
CA GLY A 49 -0.93 6.42 -9.58
C GLY A 49 -2.16 5.53 -9.63
N TYR A 50 -2.16 4.64 -10.60
CA TYR A 50 -3.23 3.65 -10.83
C TYR A 50 -2.57 2.28 -10.93
N ALA A 51 -3.00 1.34 -10.09
CA ALA A 51 -2.47 -0.02 -10.07
C ALA A 51 -3.59 -1.05 -10.09
N ALA A 52 -3.33 -2.20 -10.69
CA ALA A 52 -4.23 -3.34 -10.59
C ALA A 52 -4.17 -3.92 -9.17
N CYS A 53 -5.32 -4.14 -8.56
CA CYS A 53 -5.43 -4.87 -7.31
C CYS A 53 -5.43 -6.37 -7.61
N LEU A 54 -4.32 -7.05 -7.28
CA LEU A 54 -4.16 -8.47 -7.54
C LEU A 54 -4.69 -9.30 -6.37
N ASN A 55 -5.21 -10.49 -6.68
CA ASN A 55 -5.56 -11.49 -5.67
C ASN A 55 -4.35 -12.40 -5.42
N PRO A 56 -3.66 -12.30 -4.26
CA PRO A 56 -2.47 -13.11 -4.01
C PRO A 56 -2.74 -14.62 -4.05
N ALA A 57 -3.86 -15.07 -3.50
CA ALA A 57 -4.23 -16.49 -3.51
C ALA A 57 -4.41 -17.03 -4.95
N ALA A 58 -4.99 -16.22 -5.85
CA ALA A 58 -5.10 -16.60 -7.27
C ALA A 58 -3.74 -16.69 -7.99
N LEU A 59 -2.71 -16.06 -7.43
CA LEU A 59 -1.31 -16.15 -7.87
C LEU A 59 -0.53 -17.25 -7.14
N GLY A 60 -1.20 -18.08 -6.32
CA GLY A 60 -0.56 -19.13 -5.54
C GLY A 60 0.18 -18.64 -4.29
N LEU A 61 -0.08 -17.40 -3.85
CA LEU A 61 0.49 -16.80 -2.64
C LEU A 61 -0.56 -16.83 -1.53
N GLU A 62 -0.68 -17.98 -0.86
CA GLU A 62 -1.78 -18.26 0.06
C GLU A 62 -1.53 -17.73 1.50
N VAL A 63 -0.27 -17.49 1.85
CA VAL A 63 0.13 -17.04 3.19
C VAL A 63 0.56 -15.59 3.14
N GLN A 64 -0.18 -14.72 3.83
CA GLN A 64 0.20 -13.34 4.09
C GLN A 64 0.74 -13.21 5.51
N SER A 65 1.83 -12.49 5.69
CA SER A 65 2.42 -12.25 7.00
C SER A 65 2.93 -10.82 7.14
N TYR A 66 2.93 -10.33 8.37
CA TYR A 66 3.69 -9.14 8.76
C TYR A 66 4.92 -9.59 9.52
N VAL A 67 6.08 -9.08 9.14
CA VAL A 67 7.37 -9.39 9.75
C VAL A 67 7.95 -8.11 10.33
N GLU A 68 8.04 -8.09 11.64
CA GLU A 68 8.75 -7.06 12.38
C GLU A 68 10.24 -7.35 12.35
N VAL A 69 11.04 -6.36 12.00
CA VAL A 69 12.48 -6.50 11.80
C VAL A 69 13.21 -5.54 12.72
N ARG A 70 14.24 -6.06 13.42
CA ARG A 70 15.26 -5.26 14.10
C ARG A 70 16.57 -5.36 13.35
N ILE A 71 17.22 -4.22 13.17
CA ILE A 71 18.50 -4.12 12.49
C ILE A 71 19.53 -3.38 13.35
N SER A 72 20.80 -3.48 12.96
CA SER A 72 21.87 -2.64 13.51
C SER A 72 21.71 -1.20 13.06
N LEU A 73 22.03 -0.23 13.93
CA LEU A 73 21.84 1.20 13.70
C LEU A 73 22.58 1.76 12.47
N ASP A 74 23.62 1.11 12.05
CA ASP A 74 24.47 1.50 10.91
C ASP A 74 24.05 0.86 9.59
N ALA A 75 23.04 -0.04 9.59
CA ALA A 75 22.65 -0.83 8.42
C ALA A 75 21.39 -0.33 7.70
N HIS A 76 20.82 0.81 8.10
CA HIS A 76 19.53 1.29 7.56
C HIS A 76 19.55 1.45 6.03
N THR A 77 20.56 2.10 5.48
CA THR A 77 20.64 2.38 4.04
C THR A 77 20.74 1.11 3.21
N GLU A 78 21.60 0.17 3.63
CA GLU A 78 21.81 -1.09 2.94
C GLU A 78 20.57 -2.00 3.07
N PHE A 79 19.94 -2.01 4.24
CA PHE A 79 18.70 -2.75 4.45
C PHE A 79 17.56 -2.24 3.56
N GLU A 80 17.34 -0.93 3.55
CA GLU A 80 16.28 -0.31 2.75
C GLU A 80 16.48 -0.58 1.25
N ALA A 81 17.72 -0.46 0.75
CA ALA A 81 18.05 -0.79 -0.63
C ALA A 81 17.75 -2.28 -0.95
N ALA A 82 18.16 -3.20 -0.07
CA ALA A 82 17.93 -4.63 -0.26
C ALA A 82 16.44 -5.00 -0.22
N VAL A 83 15.65 -4.34 0.64
CA VAL A 83 14.20 -4.55 0.74
C VAL A 83 13.47 -4.04 -0.49
N MET A 84 13.88 -2.92 -1.06
CA MET A 84 13.27 -2.35 -2.28
C MET A 84 13.31 -3.31 -3.47
N ASP A 85 14.37 -4.11 -3.58
CA ASP A 85 14.55 -5.08 -4.65
C ASP A 85 14.02 -6.49 -4.31
N HIS A 86 13.54 -6.71 -3.08
CA HIS A 86 13.15 -8.04 -2.62
C HIS A 86 11.73 -8.41 -3.09
N PRO A 87 11.56 -9.42 -3.98
CA PRO A 87 10.28 -9.71 -4.64
C PRO A 87 9.18 -10.20 -3.69
N ALA A 88 9.53 -10.82 -2.56
CA ALA A 88 8.55 -11.30 -1.59
C ALA A 88 8.03 -10.20 -0.64
N VAL A 89 8.68 -9.04 -0.62
CA VAL A 89 8.27 -7.90 0.23
C VAL A 89 7.36 -6.97 -0.58
N SER A 90 6.09 -6.94 -0.22
CA SER A 90 5.11 -6.08 -0.91
C SER A 90 4.99 -4.69 -0.32
N GLU A 91 5.31 -4.53 0.96
CA GLU A 91 5.30 -3.25 1.68
C GLU A 91 6.41 -3.26 2.75
N CYS A 92 7.05 -2.12 2.94
CA CYS A 92 8.02 -1.89 4.00
C CYS A 92 7.76 -0.52 4.64
N HIS A 93 7.69 -0.50 5.97
CA HIS A 93 7.46 0.72 6.75
C HIS A 93 8.47 0.79 7.89
N THR A 94 9.02 1.98 8.14
CA THR A 94 9.72 2.26 9.40
C THR A 94 8.70 2.31 10.52
N THR A 95 9.05 1.82 11.70
CA THR A 95 8.17 1.78 12.87
C THR A 95 8.79 2.47 14.06
N ALA A 96 7.94 3.01 14.94
CA ALA A 96 8.34 3.48 16.24
C ALA A 96 7.86 2.48 17.29
N GLY A 97 8.76 1.89 18.06
CA GLY A 97 8.45 0.86 19.04
C GLY A 97 9.57 -0.16 19.19
N ASP A 98 9.19 -1.41 19.37
CA ASP A 98 10.14 -2.51 19.60
C ASP A 98 10.85 -3.01 18.33
N SER A 99 10.39 -2.65 17.16
CA SER A 99 10.98 -2.98 15.86
C SER A 99 11.31 -1.73 15.07
N ASP A 100 12.31 -1.82 14.18
CA ASP A 100 12.74 -0.71 13.32
C ASP A 100 11.91 -0.66 12.04
N TYR A 101 11.53 -1.84 11.53
CA TYR A 101 10.73 -1.97 10.30
C TYR A 101 9.61 -3.00 10.45
N MET A 102 8.55 -2.80 9.66
CA MET A 102 7.50 -3.77 9.43
C MET A 102 7.41 -4.06 7.94
N LEU A 103 7.56 -5.33 7.57
CA LEU A 103 7.42 -5.82 6.22
C LEU A 103 6.08 -6.55 6.07
N LYS A 104 5.44 -6.39 4.93
CA LYS A 104 4.34 -7.25 4.49
C LYS A 104 4.87 -8.19 3.44
N VAL A 105 4.76 -9.48 3.70
CA VAL A 105 5.29 -10.53 2.84
C VAL A 105 4.21 -11.53 2.44
N PHE A 106 4.39 -12.16 1.28
CA PHE A 106 3.54 -13.23 0.80
C PHE A 106 4.37 -14.48 0.52
N ALA A 107 3.81 -15.64 0.87
CA ALA A 107 4.40 -16.95 0.62
C ALA A 107 3.37 -17.92 0.06
N ARG A 108 3.84 -18.98 -0.59
CA ARG A 108 2.98 -20.04 -1.17
C ARG A 108 2.38 -20.95 -0.11
N SER A 109 3.15 -21.20 0.96
CA SER A 109 2.77 -22.07 2.08
C SER A 109 3.49 -21.62 3.34
N VAL A 110 3.16 -22.24 4.49
CA VAL A 110 3.86 -22.00 5.75
C VAL A 110 5.32 -22.46 5.66
N ASP A 111 5.60 -23.59 5.02
CA ASP A 111 6.97 -24.07 4.80
C ASP A 111 7.78 -23.09 3.95
N HIS A 112 7.18 -22.53 2.90
CA HIS A 112 7.82 -21.50 2.09
C HIS A 112 8.03 -20.20 2.85
N LEU A 113 7.13 -19.86 3.80
CA LEU A 113 7.34 -18.72 4.70
C LEU A 113 8.53 -18.97 5.64
N ASP A 114 8.67 -20.17 6.21
CA ASP A 114 9.81 -20.51 7.06
C ASP A 114 11.13 -20.41 6.28
N ASP A 115 11.17 -20.94 5.05
CA ASP A 115 12.33 -20.82 4.16
C ASP A 115 12.68 -19.35 3.87
N LEU A 116 11.68 -18.52 3.53
CA LEU A 116 11.84 -17.10 3.28
C LEU A 116 12.42 -16.37 4.50
N LEU A 117 11.88 -16.64 5.69
CA LEU A 117 12.37 -16.04 6.93
C LEU A 117 13.82 -16.44 7.23
N ARG A 118 14.15 -17.75 7.14
CA ARG A 118 15.47 -18.29 7.50
C ARG A 118 16.55 -18.00 6.48
N HIS A 119 16.23 -18.04 5.21
CA HIS A 119 17.24 -18.07 4.14
C HIS A 119 17.34 -16.79 3.36
N GLU A 120 16.33 -15.91 3.44
CA GLU A 120 16.30 -14.63 2.72
C GLU A 120 16.20 -13.45 3.69
N LEU A 121 15.10 -13.26 4.40
CA LEU A 121 14.89 -12.07 5.23
C LEU A 121 15.87 -11.96 6.40
N SER A 122 16.25 -13.07 7.02
CA SER A 122 17.27 -13.06 8.11
C SER A 122 18.67 -12.69 7.63
N LYS A 123 18.91 -12.75 6.31
CA LYS A 123 20.22 -12.42 5.71
C LYS A 123 20.28 -11.02 5.14
N LEU A 124 19.19 -10.27 5.23
CA LEU A 124 19.20 -8.86 4.85
C LEU A 124 20.19 -8.08 5.72
N PRO A 125 20.81 -7.02 5.20
CA PRO A 125 21.83 -6.25 5.90
C PRO A 125 21.40 -5.82 7.32
N GLY A 126 22.23 -6.08 8.28
CA GLY A 126 22.04 -5.67 9.68
C GLY A 126 20.92 -6.38 10.45
N VAL A 127 20.17 -7.28 9.85
CA VAL A 127 19.07 -7.99 10.53
C VAL A 127 19.63 -8.88 11.63
N HIS A 128 19.10 -8.69 12.84
CA HIS A 128 19.45 -9.53 13.98
C HIS A 128 18.23 -10.14 14.70
N ARG A 129 17.01 -9.65 14.41
CA ARG A 129 15.77 -10.22 14.95
C ARG A 129 14.61 -10.07 13.97
N LEU A 130 13.85 -11.15 13.83
CA LEU A 130 12.57 -11.18 13.16
C LEU A 130 11.48 -11.64 14.12
N SER A 131 10.31 -11.03 14.05
CA SER A 131 9.08 -11.46 14.73
C SER A 131 7.97 -11.48 13.70
N THR A 132 7.27 -12.59 13.55
CA THR A 132 6.33 -12.80 12.44
C THR A 132 4.92 -13.02 12.93
N VAL A 133 3.97 -12.28 12.34
CA VAL A 133 2.53 -12.47 12.54
C VAL A 133 1.91 -12.96 11.24
N VAL A 134 1.37 -14.18 11.25
CA VAL A 134 0.68 -14.78 10.10
C VAL A 134 -0.77 -14.32 10.09
N CYS A 135 -1.25 -13.79 8.95
CA CYS A 135 -2.64 -13.40 8.75
C CYS A 135 -3.49 -14.63 8.43
N LEU A 136 -4.43 -14.96 9.31
CA LEU A 136 -5.33 -16.10 9.09
C LEU A 136 -6.42 -15.79 8.05
N LYS A 137 -6.89 -14.54 8.01
CA LYS A 137 -7.93 -14.08 7.11
C LYS A 137 -7.87 -12.57 6.92
N THR A 138 -7.92 -12.13 5.68
CA THR A 138 -8.09 -10.70 5.37
C THR A 138 -9.56 -10.33 5.41
N ILE A 139 -9.94 -9.45 6.33
CA ILE A 139 -11.32 -8.97 6.47
C ILE A 139 -11.54 -7.70 5.62
N LYS A 140 -10.52 -6.86 5.53
CA LYS A 140 -10.54 -5.61 4.76
C LYS A 140 -9.14 -5.34 4.20
N GLN A 141 -9.04 -5.24 2.89
CA GLN A 141 -7.75 -5.02 2.22
C GLN A 141 -7.50 -3.54 1.91
N GLN A 142 -8.54 -2.81 1.55
CA GLN A 142 -8.44 -1.39 1.22
C GLN A 142 -9.49 -0.57 2.00
N GLY A 143 -9.08 0.62 2.43
CA GLY A 143 -9.96 1.57 3.09
C GLY A 143 -10.54 2.59 2.10
N ARG A 144 -11.39 3.47 2.61
CA ARG A 144 -11.93 4.64 1.89
C ARG A 144 -11.27 5.90 2.41
N LEU A 145 -10.04 6.15 1.98
CA LEU A 145 -9.22 7.25 2.50
C LEU A 145 -9.81 8.62 2.17
N ALA A 146 -10.36 8.78 0.96
CA ALA A 146 -11.00 10.02 0.54
C ALA A 146 -12.20 10.37 1.42
N GLU A 147 -13.08 9.41 1.70
CA GLU A 147 -14.26 9.59 2.55
C GLU A 147 -13.83 9.91 4.00
N TRP A 148 -12.90 9.15 4.56
CA TRP A 148 -12.39 9.36 5.91
C TRP A 148 -11.72 10.72 6.08
N SER A 149 -10.85 11.12 5.17
CA SER A 149 -10.17 12.42 5.21
C SER A 149 -11.15 13.59 5.14
N ARG A 150 -12.18 13.49 4.29
CA ARG A 150 -13.23 14.53 4.19
C ARG A 150 -13.97 14.68 5.51
N THR A 151 -14.44 13.59 6.10
CA THR A 151 -15.19 13.61 7.38
C THR A 151 -14.35 14.24 8.50
N THR A 152 -13.06 13.92 8.56
CA THR A 152 -12.15 14.46 9.58
C THR A 152 -11.89 15.95 9.41
N GLN A 153 -11.92 16.47 8.18
CA GLN A 153 -11.76 17.91 7.91
C GLN A 153 -13.05 18.71 8.23
N GLU A 154 -14.21 18.12 8.01
CA GLU A 154 -15.51 18.73 8.35
C GLU A 154 -15.70 18.86 9.87
N GLN A 155 -15.16 17.91 10.67
CA GLN A 155 -15.20 17.93 12.14
C GLN A 155 -14.24 18.96 12.79
N ARG A 156 -13.27 19.48 12.04
CA ARG A 156 -12.31 20.48 12.53
C ARG A 156 -12.73 21.94 12.27
N ARG A 157 -13.88 22.15 11.66
CA ARG A 157 -14.46 23.48 11.39
C ARG A 157 -15.59 23.79 12.35
#